data_dcdc62270a70028ecede7b632fcf0dbc
#
_entry.id   dcdc62270a70028ecede7b632fcf0dbc
#
_cell.length_a   1.000
_cell.length_b   1.000
_cell.length_c   1.000
_cell.angle_alpha   90.00
_cell.angle_beta   90.00
_cell.angle_gamma   90.00
#
_symmetry.space_group_name_H-M   'P 1'
#
loop_
_entity.id
_entity.type
_entity.pdbx_description
1 polymer ?
#
loop_
_entity_poly.entity_id
_entity_poly.type
_entity_poly.pdbx_seq_one_letter_code
_entity_poly.pdbx_strand_id
1 'polypeptide(L)'
;MANTETALKDAMTSVEGALGAALVDYTSGMALGTIGGGKELDLNVAAAGNTDVVRAKARTMEMLGLKDEIEDILITLGTQYHLIRLMRGRGNNGLFLYLALDKARANLAMARHQLRRIEEQLEV
;
A
#
# COMPACT_ATOMS: atom_id res chain seq x y z
N MET A 1 7.20 17.32 3.23
CA MET A 1 7.20 17.02 1.79
C MET A 1 8.21 15.95 1.48
N ALA A 2 7.75 14.83 0.96
CA ALA A 2 8.59 13.69 0.64
C ALA A 2 8.30 13.21 -0.77
N ASN A 3 9.35 12.85 -1.50
CA ASN A 3 9.17 12.19 -2.80
C ASN A 3 8.95 10.68 -2.59
N THR A 4 8.67 9.98 -3.68
CA THR A 4 8.39 8.53 -3.64
C THR A 4 9.52 7.74 -2.98
N GLU A 5 10.76 8.00 -3.34
CA GLU A 5 11.91 7.27 -2.81
C GLU A 5 12.02 7.45 -1.29
N THR A 6 11.92 8.69 -0.82
CA THR A 6 12.00 9.00 0.61
C THR A 6 10.84 8.37 1.38
N ALA A 7 9.63 8.42 0.83
CA ALA A 7 8.46 7.82 1.45
C ALA A 7 8.61 6.30 1.60
N LEU A 8 9.12 5.63 0.57
CA LEU A 8 9.31 4.19 0.62
C LEU A 8 10.42 3.80 1.61
N LYS A 9 11.50 4.56 1.67
CA LYS A 9 12.54 4.35 2.67
C LYS A 9 11.99 4.52 4.08
N ASP A 10 11.17 5.54 4.31
CA ASP A 10 10.53 5.76 5.60
C ASP A 10 9.64 4.58 5.98
N ALA A 11 8.85 4.06 5.05
CA ALA A 11 8.02 2.89 5.31
C ALA A 11 8.86 1.69 5.76
N MET A 12 9.99 1.44 5.10
CA MET A 12 10.84 0.31 5.45
C MET A 12 11.56 0.50 6.77
N THR A 13 11.96 1.71 7.13
CA THR A 13 12.76 1.96 8.33
C THR A 13 11.91 2.21 9.57
N SER A 14 10.72 2.80 9.42
CA SER A 14 9.88 3.16 10.56
C SER A 14 8.85 2.10 10.92
N VAL A 15 8.62 1.11 10.06
CA VAL A 15 7.62 0.07 10.30
C VAL A 15 8.33 -1.24 10.61
N GLU A 16 8.20 -1.69 11.85
CA GLU A 16 8.81 -2.95 12.27
C GLU A 16 8.20 -4.13 11.51
N GLY A 17 9.06 -5.01 11.03
CA GLY A 17 8.63 -6.18 10.29
C GLY A 17 8.41 -5.93 8.79
N ALA A 18 8.69 -4.74 8.29
CA ALA A 18 8.52 -4.44 6.87
C ALA A 18 9.41 -5.31 6.00
N LEU A 19 8.80 -5.99 5.03
CA LEU A 19 9.48 -6.87 4.07
C LEU A 19 9.67 -6.20 2.72
N GLY A 20 8.73 -5.37 2.33
CA GLY A 20 8.78 -4.64 1.08
C GLY A 20 7.63 -3.67 0.97
N ALA A 21 7.82 -2.64 0.17
CA ALA A 21 6.82 -1.61 -0.06
C ALA A 21 6.84 -1.14 -1.50
N ALA A 22 5.71 -0.64 -1.97
CA ALA A 22 5.59 -0.08 -3.31
C ALA A 22 4.56 1.06 -3.32
N LEU A 23 4.82 2.04 -4.17
CA LEU A 23 3.81 3.02 -4.54
C LEU A 23 3.31 2.64 -5.92
N VAL A 24 2.01 2.47 -6.05
CA VAL A 24 1.39 1.89 -7.24
C VAL A 24 0.34 2.83 -7.81
N ASP A 25 0.38 2.98 -9.14
CA ASP A 25 -0.67 3.64 -9.90
C ASP A 25 -1.70 2.57 -10.29
N TYR A 26 -2.88 2.58 -9.66
CA TYR A 26 -3.88 1.55 -9.92
C TYR A 26 -4.74 1.85 -11.17
N THR A 27 -4.47 2.94 -11.87
CA THR A 27 -5.07 3.14 -13.19
C THR A 27 -4.35 2.31 -14.24
N SER A 28 -3.05 2.05 -14.04
CA SER A 28 -2.23 1.24 -14.96
C SER A 28 -1.79 -0.09 -14.38
N GLY A 29 -1.77 -0.21 -13.04
CA GLY A 29 -1.21 -1.38 -12.37
C GLY A 29 0.30 -1.36 -12.24
N MET A 30 0.94 -0.23 -12.54
CA MET A 30 2.40 -0.11 -12.52
C MET A 30 2.90 0.48 -11.22
N ALA A 31 4.00 -0.06 -10.73
CA ALA A 31 4.69 0.50 -9.58
C ALA A 31 5.47 1.75 -10.01
N LEU A 32 5.26 2.85 -9.28
CA LEU A 32 6.03 4.08 -9.46
C LEU A 32 7.35 4.02 -8.70
N GLY A 33 7.44 3.14 -7.71
CA GLY A 33 8.63 2.90 -6.95
C GLY A 33 8.45 1.67 -6.09
N THR A 34 9.55 0.98 -5.80
CA THR A 34 9.56 -0.22 -4.96
C THR A 34 10.77 -0.19 -4.05
N ILE A 35 10.69 -0.86 -2.90
CA ILE A 35 11.81 -1.03 -1.99
C ILE A 35 11.65 -2.37 -1.26
N GLY A 36 12.75 -3.06 -1.04
CA GLY A 36 12.72 -4.38 -0.41
C GLY A 36 12.20 -5.46 -1.34
N GLY A 37 11.53 -6.46 -0.77
CA GLY A 37 11.06 -7.60 -1.53
C GLY A 37 12.15 -8.63 -1.78
N GLY A 38 12.04 -9.36 -2.88
CA GLY A 38 12.99 -10.40 -3.27
C GLY A 38 12.31 -11.41 -4.18
N LYS A 39 12.94 -12.58 -4.33
CA LYS A 39 12.42 -13.65 -5.21
C LYS A 39 11.01 -14.09 -4.82
N GLU A 40 10.74 -14.16 -3.53
CA GLU A 40 9.44 -14.62 -3.01
C GLU A 40 8.44 -13.49 -2.87
N LEU A 41 8.87 -12.25 -3.08
CA LEU A 41 8.02 -11.07 -3.01
C LEU A 41 8.41 -10.13 -4.14
N ASP A 42 7.98 -10.46 -5.35
CA ASP A 42 8.17 -9.63 -6.52
C ASP A 42 7.18 -8.48 -6.46
N LEU A 43 7.67 -7.28 -6.19
CA LEU A 43 6.83 -6.11 -5.96
C LEU A 43 6.14 -5.60 -7.24
N ASN A 44 6.67 -5.90 -8.41
CA ASN A 44 5.99 -5.55 -9.65
C ASN A 44 4.79 -6.46 -9.91
N VAL A 45 4.92 -7.75 -9.58
CA VAL A 45 3.80 -8.69 -9.62
C VAL A 45 2.76 -8.30 -8.58
N ALA A 46 3.20 -7.96 -7.36
CA ALA A 46 2.31 -7.51 -6.30
C ALA A 46 1.54 -6.25 -6.71
N ALA A 47 2.22 -5.30 -7.37
CA ALA A 47 1.58 -4.07 -7.84
C ALA A 47 0.42 -4.38 -8.79
N ALA A 48 0.66 -5.23 -9.77
CA ALA A 48 -0.38 -5.61 -10.75
C ALA A 48 -1.53 -6.36 -10.08
N GLY A 49 -1.22 -7.36 -9.25
CA GLY A 49 -2.24 -8.18 -8.58
C GLY A 49 -3.07 -7.40 -7.58
N ASN A 50 -2.42 -6.54 -6.79
CA ASN A 50 -3.12 -5.72 -5.81
C ASN A 50 -3.96 -4.61 -6.45
N THR A 51 -3.59 -4.17 -7.65
CA THR A 51 -4.43 -3.29 -8.45
C THR A 51 -5.78 -3.94 -8.75
N ASP A 52 -5.78 -5.23 -9.10
CA ASP A 52 -7.02 -5.97 -9.34
C ASP A 52 -7.87 -6.07 -8.07
N VAL A 53 -7.24 -6.26 -6.92
CA VAL A 53 -7.93 -6.29 -5.61
C VAL A 53 -8.64 -4.96 -5.36
N VAL A 54 -7.93 -3.84 -5.53
CA VAL A 54 -8.49 -2.50 -5.32
C VAL A 54 -9.66 -2.25 -6.26
N ARG A 55 -9.48 -2.56 -7.54
CA ARG A 55 -10.54 -2.36 -8.54
C ARG A 55 -11.76 -3.21 -8.29
N ALA A 56 -11.56 -4.47 -7.89
CA ALA A 56 -12.66 -5.38 -7.60
C ALA A 56 -13.49 -4.88 -6.42
N LYS A 57 -12.84 -4.41 -5.36
CA LYS A 57 -13.57 -3.89 -4.19
C LYS A 57 -14.27 -2.59 -4.52
N ALA A 58 -13.65 -1.69 -5.25
CA ALA A 58 -14.27 -0.44 -5.67
C ALA A 58 -15.52 -0.71 -6.52
N ARG A 59 -15.44 -1.65 -7.45
CA ARG A 59 -16.59 -2.06 -8.27
C ARG A 59 -17.71 -2.65 -7.42
N THR A 60 -17.35 -3.50 -6.45
CA THR A 60 -18.33 -4.10 -5.55
C THR A 60 -19.07 -3.04 -4.75
N MET A 61 -18.35 -2.04 -4.25
CA MET A 61 -18.96 -0.94 -3.50
C MET A 61 -19.92 -0.15 -4.38
N GLU A 62 -19.56 0.10 -5.62
CA GLU A 62 -20.43 0.78 -6.58
C GLU A 62 -21.70 -0.03 -6.83
N MET A 63 -21.57 -1.34 -7.03
CA MET A 63 -22.70 -2.24 -7.23
C MET A 63 -23.64 -2.29 -6.03
N LEU A 64 -23.09 -2.13 -4.83
CA LEU A 64 -23.85 -2.10 -3.59
C LEU A 64 -24.47 -0.72 -3.32
N GLY A 65 -24.11 0.29 -4.09
CA GLY A 65 -24.53 1.66 -3.85
C GLY A 65 -23.90 2.30 -2.62
N LEU A 66 -22.76 1.78 -2.16
CA LEU A 66 -22.05 2.34 -1.01
C LEU A 66 -21.35 3.63 -1.41
N LYS A 67 -21.72 4.72 -0.74
CA LYS A 67 -21.07 6.02 -0.93
C LYS A 67 -20.03 6.23 0.15
N ASP A 68 -18.97 5.46 0.06
CA ASP A 68 -17.91 5.44 1.05
C ASP A 68 -16.58 5.35 0.34
N GLU A 69 -15.51 5.47 1.08
CA GLU A 69 -14.16 5.41 0.55
C GLU A 69 -13.38 4.31 1.25
N ILE A 70 -12.52 3.64 0.51
CA ILE A 70 -11.63 2.64 1.10
C ILE A 70 -10.44 3.38 1.72
N GLU A 71 -10.26 3.23 3.03
CA GLU A 71 -9.06 3.75 3.69
C GLU A 71 -7.88 2.83 3.47
N ASP A 72 -8.05 1.55 3.80
CA ASP A 72 -7.05 0.54 3.52
C ASP A 72 -7.71 -0.83 3.33
N ILE A 73 -6.93 -1.75 2.76
CA ILE A 73 -7.31 -3.14 2.64
C ILE A 73 -6.23 -3.95 3.33
N LEU A 74 -6.63 -4.77 4.31
CA LEU A 74 -5.72 -5.67 5.00
C LEU A 74 -5.98 -7.10 4.55
N ILE A 75 -4.93 -7.76 4.09
CA ILE A 75 -4.98 -9.18 3.76
C ILE A 75 -4.06 -9.90 4.74
N THR A 76 -4.63 -10.77 5.56
CA THR A 76 -3.90 -11.54 6.55
C THR A 76 -3.57 -12.90 5.96
N LEU A 77 -2.29 -13.15 5.75
CA LEU A 77 -1.78 -14.46 5.34
C LEU A 77 -1.30 -15.23 6.57
N GLY A 78 -0.89 -16.46 6.38
CA GLY A 78 -0.39 -17.27 7.48
C GLY A 78 0.83 -16.68 8.18
N THR A 79 1.74 -16.09 7.41
CA THR A 79 3.01 -15.55 7.93
C THR A 79 3.24 -14.07 7.62
N GLN A 80 2.34 -13.44 6.88
CA GLN A 80 2.49 -12.05 6.47
C GLN A 80 1.19 -11.29 6.58
N TYR A 81 1.30 -9.97 6.74
CA TYR A 81 0.21 -9.04 6.48
C TYR A 81 0.52 -8.26 5.21
N HIS A 82 -0.47 -8.09 4.36
CA HIS A 82 -0.38 -7.19 3.21
C HIS A 82 -1.34 -6.04 3.41
N LEU A 83 -0.82 -4.83 3.50
CA LEU A 83 -1.61 -3.62 3.65
C LEU A 83 -1.59 -2.83 2.34
N ILE A 84 -2.76 -2.42 1.91
CA ILE A 84 -2.94 -1.57 0.74
C ILE A 84 -3.65 -0.31 1.22
N ARG A 85 -2.93 0.81 1.23
CA ARG A 85 -3.53 2.08 1.64
C ARG A 85 -3.78 2.95 0.43
N LEU A 86 -5.06 3.21 0.16
CA LEU A 86 -5.43 4.10 -0.94
C LEU A 86 -5.09 5.54 -0.56
N MET A 87 -4.37 6.19 -1.45
CA MET A 87 -3.91 7.55 -1.22
C MET A 87 -5.03 8.53 -1.49
N ARG A 88 -5.10 9.55 -0.65
CA ARG A 88 -6.05 10.65 -0.79
C ARG A 88 -5.27 11.95 -0.77
N GLY A 89 -5.89 13.00 -1.22
CA GLY A 89 -5.31 14.31 -1.19
C GLY A 89 -4.78 14.74 -2.54
N ARG A 90 -4.13 15.87 -2.55
CA ARG A 90 -3.75 16.56 -3.76
C ARG A 90 -2.70 15.79 -4.55
N GLY A 91 -3.02 15.49 -5.81
CA GLY A 91 -2.09 14.83 -6.72
C GLY A 91 -1.89 13.35 -6.48
N ASN A 92 -2.57 12.76 -5.49
CA ASN A 92 -2.39 11.36 -5.11
C ASN A 92 -3.54 10.46 -5.54
N ASN A 93 -4.53 10.98 -6.26
CA ASN A 93 -5.65 10.20 -6.73
C ASN A 93 -5.17 9.13 -7.71
N GLY A 94 -5.67 7.90 -7.53
CA GLY A 94 -5.30 6.79 -8.39
C GLY A 94 -4.07 6.04 -7.91
N LEU A 95 -3.58 6.35 -6.71
CA LEU A 95 -2.38 5.72 -6.14
C LEU A 95 -2.71 4.94 -4.87
N PHE A 96 -1.94 3.90 -4.60
CA PHE A 96 -1.93 3.26 -3.29
C PHE A 96 -0.52 2.95 -2.84
N LEU A 97 -0.35 2.89 -1.51
CA LEU A 97 0.86 2.37 -0.88
C LEU A 97 0.61 0.91 -0.51
N TYR A 98 1.50 0.03 -0.93
CA TYR A 98 1.48 -1.37 -0.59
C TYR A 98 2.63 -1.67 0.38
N LEU A 99 2.34 -2.40 1.44
CA LEU A 99 3.33 -2.77 2.45
C LEU A 99 3.12 -4.22 2.85
N ALA A 100 4.15 -5.04 2.67
CA ALA A 100 4.16 -6.41 3.14
C ALA A 100 4.94 -6.48 4.45
N LEU A 101 4.36 -7.13 5.44
CA LEU A 101 4.90 -7.22 6.80
C LEU A 101 5.08 -8.67 7.23
N ASP A 102 6.15 -8.94 7.96
CA ASP A 102 6.34 -10.19 8.69
C ASP A 102 5.36 -10.20 9.87
N LYS A 103 4.39 -11.10 9.84
CA LYS A 103 3.32 -11.18 10.84
C LYS A 103 3.86 -11.36 12.26
N ALA A 104 4.95 -12.12 12.42
CA ALA A 104 5.53 -12.40 13.74
C ALA A 104 6.14 -11.14 14.39
N ARG A 105 6.53 -10.14 13.59
CA ARG A 105 7.22 -8.94 14.07
C ARG A 105 6.38 -7.68 13.99
N ALA A 106 5.32 -7.69 13.21
CA ALA A 106 4.56 -6.48 12.90
C ALA A 106 3.56 -6.11 13.99
N ASN A 107 3.32 -4.81 14.09
CA ASN A 107 2.22 -4.24 14.86
C ASN A 107 1.33 -3.47 13.88
N LEU A 108 0.13 -3.97 13.63
CA LEU A 108 -0.77 -3.39 12.63
C LEU A 108 -1.18 -1.95 12.93
N ALA A 109 -1.47 -1.65 14.20
CA ALA A 109 -1.86 -0.29 14.57
C ALA A 109 -0.74 0.70 14.27
N MET A 110 0.50 0.33 14.59
CA MET A 110 1.67 1.16 14.30
C MET A 110 1.92 1.27 12.81
N ALA A 111 1.79 0.16 12.07
CA ALA A 111 1.96 0.16 10.63
C ALA A 111 0.95 1.10 9.96
N ARG A 112 -0.32 1.02 10.34
CA ARG A 112 -1.36 1.91 9.80
C ARG A 112 -1.09 3.38 10.14
N HIS A 113 -0.64 3.64 11.36
CA HIS A 113 -0.29 4.99 11.78
C HIS A 113 0.85 5.56 10.93
N GLN A 114 1.90 4.78 10.73
CA GLN A 114 3.05 5.20 9.94
C GLN A 114 2.68 5.42 8.47
N LEU A 115 1.88 4.54 7.88
CA LEU A 115 1.44 4.73 6.50
C LEU A 115 0.59 5.98 6.33
N ARG A 116 -0.26 6.28 7.31
CA ARG A 116 -1.06 7.51 7.28
C ARG A 116 -0.17 8.75 7.31
N ARG A 117 0.84 8.74 8.18
CA ARG A 117 1.80 9.82 8.27
C ARG A 117 2.60 10.00 6.98
N ILE A 118 3.03 8.88 6.38
CA ILE A 118 3.75 8.91 5.11
C ILE A 118 2.88 9.47 4.00
N GLU A 119 1.63 9.07 3.95
CA GLU A 119 0.67 9.59 2.97
C GLU A 119 0.54 11.11 3.05
N GLU A 120 0.45 11.64 4.26
CA GLU A 120 0.29 13.08 4.47
C GLU A 120 1.49 13.89 3.96
N GLN A 121 2.66 13.29 3.93
CA GLN A 121 3.89 13.96 3.53
C GLN A 121 4.30 13.70 2.08
N LEU A 122 3.69 12.70 1.44
CA LEU A 122 4.07 12.28 0.10
C LEU A 122 3.57 13.25 -0.95
N GLU A 123 4.48 13.66 -1.83
CA GLU A 123 4.16 14.43 -3.03
C GLU A 123 4.71 13.69 -4.25
N VAL A 124 3.84 13.48 -5.20
CA VAL A 124 4.17 12.75 -6.43
C VAL A 124 4.08 13.69 -7.65
#